data_863b87bcbfa6107f7d4b178e68babb5a
#
_entry.id   863b87bcbfa6107f7d4b178e68babb5a
#
_cell.length_a   1.000
_cell.length_b   1.000
_cell.length_c   1.000
_cell.angle_alpha   90.00
_cell.angle_beta   90.00
_cell.angle_gamma   90.00
#
_symmetry.space_group_name_H-M   'P 1'
#
loop_
_entity.id
_entity.type
_entity.pdbx_description
1 polymer ?
#
loop_
_entity_poly.entity_id
_entity_poly.type
_entity_poly.pdbx_seq_one_letter_code
_entity_poly.pdbx_strand_id
1 'polypeptide(L)'
;MTDIEHHEYDVLIIGAGGAGLRAAIEAKQRGLKVGIVTKSLLGKAHTVMAEGGMAASMGNVYPEDNWMVHFRDTMRGGKYLNNYRMAELHAKESPDRVYELEQWGALFDRTQDGKILQRDFGGHRYARLAHVGDRTGLELIRTLQQKVVSMGTDVFMECKVLKLVHDTEGRIAGCVGYWRATGEFVTFQAKTVILATGGAGKSWMFTSNSWESTGDGHAMALWAGARLIDMEAVQFHPTGMVWPLSVRGLLVTESVRGDGGVLRNAAGERFMFNYVPEMFRAETAETEEEGDKWYDDHSAGRRPPELLPRDEVARAINSEVKAGRGSPHGGVFLDIASRRTPEFIRRRLPSMYHQFMELAGVDITREAMEIGPTCHYIMGGVQVDADSQETIVPGLFAAGEVGGGMHGANRLGGNSLSDLVVFGRRAGIGAAEYIDAGQAATTFNQAEVDAAIADALAPFERIGGENPYSVHHDLQAMMQADVGIIRNATELEEARVKLLEFTERVKHISVKGGRAYNPGWNLATDLPAMITVSTCVTVGATLRTESRGGHTREDYPNPDPELGKINFAQSTDGGNWDSPVTVVESPILVMPAELKALLEEAK
;
A
#
# COMPACT_ATOMS: atom_id res chain seq x y z
N MET A 1 37.78 8.58 13.09
CA MET A 1 36.38 8.49 12.62
C MET A 1 36.19 9.69 11.71
N THR A 2 35.84 9.49 10.44
CA THR A 2 35.38 10.59 9.58
C THR A 2 34.15 11.20 10.24
N ASP A 3 34.10 12.55 10.33
CA ASP A 3 32.92 13.24 10.85
C ASP A 3 31.70 12.77 10.04
N ILE A 4 30.69 12.23 10.75
CA ILE A 4 29.43 11.79 10.14
C ILE A 4 28.65 13.07 9.79
N GLU A 5 28.16 13.17 8.57
CA GLU A 5 27.29 14.27 8.13
C GLU A 5 26.06 14.36 9.04
N HIS A 6 25.70 15.57 9.49
CA HIS A 6 24.65 15.80 10.44
C HIS A 6 23.71 16.92 10.00
N HIS A 7 22.40 16.68 10.09
CA HIS A 7 21.35 17.64 9.76
C HIS A 7 20.33 17.75 10.89
N GLU A 8 19.74 18.93 11.04
CA GLU A 8 18.73 19.22 12.06
C GLU A 8 17.47 19.81 11.46
N TYR A 9 16.30 19.29 11.87
CA TYR A 9 14.97 19.70 11.42
C TYR A 9 13.96 19.78 12.58
N ASP A 10 12.88 20.52 12.37
CA ASP A 10 11.71 20.43 13.24
C ASP A 10 10.94 19.13 12.92
N VAL A 11 10.68 18.88 11.64
CA VAL A 11 9.99 17.69 11.16
C VAL A 11 10.85 16.99 10.11
N LEU A 12 11.17 15.73 10.34
CA LEU A 12 11.80 14.86 9.36
C LEU A 12 10.78 13.90 8.79
N ILE A 13 10.71 13.82 7.46
CA ILE A 13 9.80 12.90 6.76
C ILE A 13 10.61 11.84 6.05
N ILE A 14 10.32 10.58 6.32
CA ILE A 14 10.97 9.43 5.68
C ILE A 14 10.03 8.86 4.62
N GLY A 15 10.35 9.15 3.36
CA GLY A 15 9.56 8.77 2.19
C GLY A 15 8.98 9.97 1.43
N ALA A 16 9.21 10.00 0.11
CA ALA A 16 8.79 11.06 -0.80
C ALA A 16 7.61 10.65 -1.70
N GLY A 17 6.73 9.77 -1.22
CA GLY A 17 5.46 9.43 -1.84
C GLY A 17 4.38 10.49 -1.57
N GLY A 18 3.16 10.24 -2.03
CA GLY A 18 2.05 11.20 -1.88
C GLY A 18 1.81 11.64 -0.43
N ALA A 19 1.87 10.71 0.54
CA ALA A 19 1.69 11.02 1.95
C ALA A 19 2.83 11.91 2.50
N GLY A 20 4.09 11.56 2.21
CA GLY A 20 5.24 12.32 2.69
C GLY A 20 5.29 13.73 2.11
N LEU A 21 5.04 13.88 0.80
CA LEU A 21 4.97 15.20 0.16
C LEU A 21 3.84 16.05 0.74
N ARG A 22 2.66 15.43 0.99
CA ARG A 22 1.54 16.18 1.58
C ARG A 22 1.80 16.59 3.02
N ALA A 23 2.45 15.72 3.82
CA ALA A 23 2.87 16.04 5.18
C ALA A 23 3.88 17.19 5.21
N ALA A 24 4.86 17.17 4.30
CA ALA A 24 5.84 18.24 4.15
C ALA A 24 5.20 19.59 3.84
N ILE A 25 4.23 19.62 2.91
CA ILE A 25 3.50 20.86 2.57
C ILE A 25 2.81 21.42 3.81
N GLU A 26 2.10 20.58 4.58
CA GLU A 26 1.39 21.04 5.78
C GLU A 26 2.34 21.57 6.86
N ALA A 27 3.41 20.84 7.18
CA ALA A 27 4.39 21.28 8.18
C ALA A 27 5.09 22.59 7.77
N LYS A 28 5.43 22.74 6.47
CA LYS A 28 6.00 23.99 5.93
C LYS A 28 5.02 25.16 6.00
N GLN A 29 3.74 24.96 5.72
CA GLN A 29 2.70 25.99 5.83
C GLN A 29 2.53 26.49 7.26
N ARG A 30 2.90 25.68 8.25
CA ARG A 30 2.93 26.03 9.69
C ARG A 30 4.27 26.66 10.13
N GLY A 31 5.17 26.96 9.20
CA GLY A 31 6.43 27.66 9.46
C GLY A 31 7.55 26.78 9.99
N LEU A 32 7.42 25.45 9.98
CA LEU A 32 8.43 24.53 10.48
C LEU A 32 9.56 24.30 9.48
N LYS A 33 10.76 23.99 9.99
CA LYS A 33 11.89 23.53 9.20
C LYS A 33 11.71 22.05 8.89
N VAL A 34 11.54 21.70 7.60
CA VAL A 34 11.19 20.34 7.15
C VAL A 34 12.28 19.77 6.26
N GLY A 35 12.70 18.54 6.55
CA GLY A 35 13.54 17.71 5.70
C GLY A 35 12.79 16.45 5.20
N ILE A 36 13.00 16.07 3.96
CA ILE A 36 12.49 14.82 3.38
C ILE A 36 13.66 13.92 3.03
N VAL A 37 13.69 12.71 3.56
CA VAL A 37 14.67 11.67 3.21
C VAL A 37 14.00 10.60 2.37
N THR A 38 14.58 10.25 1.25
CA THR A 38 14.03 9.22 0.36
C THR A 38 15.11 8.27 -0.16
N LYS A 39 14.80 6.99 -0.14
CA LYS A 39 15.63 5.88 -0.63
C LYS A 39 15.87 5.94 -2.15
N SER A 40 14.97 6.61 -2.88
CA SER A 40 15.01 6.80 -4.33
C SER A 40 15.06 8.29 -4.69
N LEU A 41 14.74 8.62 -5.94
CA LEU A 41 14.66 9.99 -6.42
C LEU A 41 13.30 10.62 -6.10
N LEU A 42 13.26 11.93 -5.91
CA LEU A 42 12.02 12.67 -5.81
C LEU A 42 11.18 12.48 -7.08
N GLY A 43 9.90 12.18 -6.91
CA GLY A 43 8.99 11.88 -8.02
C GLY A 43 9.03 10.45 -8.55
N LYS A 44 9.79 9.54 -7.92
CA LYS A 44 9.88 8.11 -8.29
C LYS A 44 9.19 7.15 -7.31
N ALA A 45 8.44 7.68 -6.35
CA ALA A 45 7.69 6.86 -5.40
C ALA A 45 6.63 5.98 -6.09
N HIS A 46 6.29 4.85 -5.46
CA HIS A 46 5.29 3.90 -5.99
C HIS A 46 3.94 4.55 -6.33
N THR A 47 3.57 5.64 -5.66
CA THR A 47 2.34 6.43 -5.96
C THR A 47 2.21 6.80 -7.43
N VAL A 48 3.33 7.01 -8.16
CA VAL A 48 3.35 7.31 -9.61
C VAL A 48 2.65 6.22 -10.43
N MET A 49 2.70 4.97 -9.98
CA MET A 49 2.13 3.80 -10.65
C MET A 49 0.62 3.65 -10.44
N ALA A 50 -0.01 4.53 -9.67
CA ALA A 50 -1.45 4.46 -9.44
C ALA A 50 -2.22 5.10 -10.60
N GLU A 51 -3.04 4.30 -11.27
CA GLU A 51 -3.67 4.67 -12.55
C GLU A 51 -5.16 4.98 -12.41
N GLY A 52 -5.85 4.36 -11.43
CA GLY A 52 -7.30 4.32 -11.36
C GLY A 52 -8.00 5.65 -11.07
N GLY A 53 -7.49 6.41 -10.12
CA GLY A 53 -8.11 7.65 -9.63
C GLY A 53 -8.10 7.75 -8.12
N MET A 54 -8.50 8.92 -7.64
CA MET A 54 -8.58 9.30 -6.23
C MET A 54 -10.04 9.31 -5.78
N ALA A 55 -10.40 8.47 -4.81
CA ALA A 55 -11.78 8.37 -4.34
C ALA A 55 -12.17 9.60 -3.48
N ALA A 56 -13.20 10.32 -3.91
CA ALA A 56 -13.74 11.50 -3.23
C ALA A 56 -15.22 11.65 -3.58
N SER A 57 -16.09 11.75 -2.57
CA SER A 57 -17.54 11.86 -2.76
C SER A 57 -17.95 13.31 -3.08
N MET A 58 -17.68 13.75 -4.31
CA MET A 58 -17.90 15.14 -4.76
C MET A 58 -19.32 15.39 -5.30
N GLY A 59 -20.08 14.32 -5.61
CA GLY A 59 -21.42 14.44 -6.17
C GLY A 59 -21.48 15.04 -7.58
N ASN A 60 -20.37 15.02 -8.33
CA ASN A 60 -20.30 15.67 -9.64
C ASN A 60 -21.01 14.87 -10.75
N VAL A 61 -20.94 13.55 -10.69
CA VAL A 61 -21.59 12.62 -11.63
C VAL A 61 -22.91 12.10 -11.07
N TYR A 62 -22.90 11.71 -9.82
CA TYR A 62 -24.08 11.25 -9.07
C TYR A 62 -24.32 12.21 -7.89
N PRO A 63 -25.32 13.10 -7.95
CA PRO A 63 -25.61 14.07 -6.88
C PRO A 63 -25.94 13.42 -5.53
N GLU A 64 -26.35 12.17 -5.54
CA GLU A 64 -26.64 11.37 -4.34
C GLU A 64 -25.38 10.93 -3.60
N ASP A 65 -24.21 10.95 -4.26
CA ASP A 65 -22.96 10.57 -3.62
C ASP A 65 -22.49 11.64 -2.64
N ASN A 66 -22.20 11.21 -1.43
CA ASN A 66 -21.77 12.06 -0.33
C ASN A 66 -20.84 11.28 0.62
N TRP A 67 -20.27 11.96 1.62
CA TRP A 67 -19.36 11.36 2.57
C TRP A 67 -19.96 10.17 3.35
N MET A 68 -21.26 10.16 3.64
CA MET A 68 -21.92 9.05 4.36
C MET A 68 -21.94 7.78 3.52
N VAL A 69 -22.20 7.91 2.22
CA VAL A 69 -22.15 6.79 1.28
C VAL A 69 -20.70 6.30 1.12
N HIS A 70 -19.72 7.21 1.02
CA HIS A 70 -18.32 6.86 0.93
C HIS A 70 -17.82 6.14 2.19
N PHE A 71 -18.17 6.66 3.37
CA PHE A 71 -17.88 6.02 4.66
C PHE A 71 -18.44 4.60 4.73
N ARG A 72 -19.71 4.43 4.38
CA ARG A 72 -20.40 3.13 4.39
C ARG A 72 -19.73 2.12 3.45
N ASP A 73 -19.42 2.53 2.22
CA ASP A 73 -18.72 1.68 1.26
C ASP A 73 -17.34 1.27 1.79
N THR A 74 -16.61 2.22 2.39
CA THR A 74 -15.27 1.98 2.97
C THR A 74 -15.34 0.97 4.13
N MET A 75 -16.30 1.13 5.06
CA MET A 75 -16.50 0.21 6.17
C MET A 75 -16.90 -1.19 5.68
N ARG A 76 -17.84 -1.28 4.73
CA ARG A 76 -18.27 -2.55 4.11
C ARG A 76 -17.11 -3.21 3.35
N GLY A 77 -16.37 -2.43 2.58
CA GLY A 77 -15.20 -2.90 1.81
C GLY A 77 -14.13 -3.45 2.73
N GLY A 78 -13.82 -2.77 3.83
CA GLY A 78 -12.85 -3.18 4.85
C GLY A 78 -13.35 -4.28 5.79
N LYS A 79 -14.54 -4.86 5.50
CA LYS A 79 -15.16 -5.96 6.28
C LYS A 79 -15.32 -5.60 7.77
N TYR A 80 -15.52 -4.32 8.06
CA TYR A 80 -15.74 -3.74 9.40
C TYR A 80 -14.58 -3.89 10.40
N LEU A 81 -13.37 -4.22 9.94
CA LEU A 81 -12.14 -4.15 10.75
C LEU A 81 -11.50 -2.76 10.76
N ASN A 82 -12.04 -1.82 10.01
CA ASN A 82 -11.54 -0.45 9.92
C ASN A 82 -11.57 0.25 11.29
N ASN A 83 -10.60 1.12 11.54
CA ASN A 83 -10.78 2.22 12.47
C ASN A 83 -11.85 3.15 11.87
N TYR A 84 -13.07 3.12 12.42
CA TYR A 84 -14.20 3.89 11.88
C TYR A 84 -13.92 5.39 11.83
N ARG A 85 -13.13 5.91 12.79
CA ARG A 85 -12.79 7.33 12.83
C ARG A 85 -11.93 7.73 11.65
N MET A 86 -10.94 6.90 11.28
CA MET A 86 -10.14 7.12 10.07
C MET A 86 -11.03 7.06 8.82
N ALA A 87 -11.91 6.07 8.70
CA ALA A 87 -12.82 5.97 7.57
C ALA A 87 -13.76 7.17 7.45
N GLU A 88 -14.26 7.70 8.58
CA GLU A 88 -15.07 8.91 8.64
C GLU A 88 -14.30 10.15 8.17
N LEU A 89 -13.11 10.37 8.73
CA LEU A 89 -12.24 11.49 8.36
C LEU A 89 -11.86 11.46 6.89
N HIS A 90 -11.47 10.27 6.41
CA HIS A 90 -11.15 10.07 5.00
C HIS A 90 -12.32 10.43 4.09
N ALA A 91 -13.53 9.93 4.37
CA ALA A 91 -14.70 10.19 3.55
C ALA A 91 -15.10 11.68 3.55
N LYS A 92 -14.96 12.36 4.69
CA LYS A 92 -15.28 13.79 4.83
C LYS A 92 -14.26 14.71 4.18
N GLU A 93 -12.97 14.41 4.28
CA GLU A 93 -11.91 15.33 3.86
C GLU A 93 -11.43 15.10 2.42
N SER A 94 -11.67 13.92 1.85
CA SER A 94 -11.16 13.59 0.51
C SER A 94 -11.64 14.57 -0.59
N PRO A 95 -12.88 15.09 -0.63
CA PRO A 95 -13.29 16.10 -1.61
C PRO A 95 -12.43 17.38 -1.56
N ASP A 96 -12.18 17.88 -0.35
CA ASP A 96 -11.35 19.10 -0.18
C ASP A 96 -9.92 18.87 -0.67
N ARG A 97 -9.39 17.66 -0.52
CA ARG A 97 -8.04 17.34 -0.99
C ARG A 97 -7.95 17.30 -2.51
N VAL A 98 -9.00 16.87 -3.21
CA VAL A 98 -9.07 16.94 -4.67
C VAL A 98 -9.05 18.39 -5.14
N TYR A 99 -9.87 19.26 -4.54
CA TYR A 99 -9.89 20.70 -4.87
C TYR A 99 -8.58 21.38 -4.52
N GLU A 100 -7.93 21.02 -3.41
CA GLU A 100 -6.61 21.54 -3.04
C GLU A 100 -5.54 21.20 -4.10
N LEU A 101 -5.52 19.95 -4.59
CA LEU A 101 -4.63 19.53 -5.67
C LEU A 101 -4.92 20.32 -6.97
N GLU A 102 -6.19 20.53 -7.30
CA GLU A 102 -6.57 21.35 -8.44
C GLU A 102 -6.05 22.79 -8.31
N GLN A 103 -6.18 23.41 -7.12
CA GLN A 103 -5.64 24.73 -6.83
C GLN A 103 -4.10 24.78 -6.98
N TRP A 104 -3.41 23.68 -6.75
CA TRP A 104 -1.97 23.56 -6.96
C TRP A 104 -1.58 23.17 -8.40
N GLY A 105 -2.57 23.04 -9.30
CA GLY A 105 -2.38 22.83 -10.73
C GLY A 105 -2.51 21.39 -11.20
N ALA A 106 -3.22 20.52 -10.48
CA ALA A 106 -3.60 19.20 -10.99
C ALA A 106 -4.68 19.32 -12.06
N LEU A 107 -4.51 18.61 -13.18
CA LEU A 107 -5.36 18.71 -14.37
C LEU A 107 -6.31 17.49 -14.45
N PHE A 108 -7.28 17.43 -13.56
CA PHE A 108 -8.31 16.38 -13.59
C PHE A 108 -9.18 16.44 -14.84
N ASP A 109 -9.62 15.28 -15.31
CA ASP A 109 -10.59 15.16 -16.39
C ASP A 109 -11.92 15.82 -16.02
N ARG A 110 -12.65 16.34 -17.03
CA ARG A 110 -13.85 17.17 -16.84
C ARG A 110 -15.10 16.55 -17.46
N THR A 111 -16.23 16.81 -16.80
CA THR A 111 -17.55 16.64 -17.37
C THR A 111 -17.81 17.73 -18.43
N GLN A 112 -18.89 17.59 -19.21
CA GLN A 112 -19.25 18.59 -20.22
C GLN A 112 -19.58 19.96 -19.62
N ASP A 113 -20.10 19.99 -18.38
CA ASP A 113 -20.41 21.21 -17.62
C ASP A 113 -19.20 21.74 -16.79
N GLY A 114 -18.00 21.17 -17.00
CA GLY A 114 -16.74 21.68 -16.46
C GLY A 114 -16.40 21.22 -15.05
N LYS A 115 -17.20 20.35 -14.42
CA LYS A 115 -16.88 19.75 -13.11
C LYS A 115 -15.80 18.69 -13.25
N ILE A 116 -15.12 18.34 -12.15
CA ILE A 116 -14.18 17.21 -12.13
C ILE A 116 -14.94 15.92 -12.41
N LEU A 117 -14.50 15.19 -13.44
CA LEU A 117 -15.10 13.91 -13.83
C LEU A 117 -14.70 12.83 -12.82
N GLN A 118 -15.67 12.00 -12.47
CA GLN A 118 -15.48 10.86 -11.57
C GLN A 118 -15.84 9.56 -12.31
N ARG A 119 -15.08 8.48 -12.06
CA ARG A 119 -15.31 7.16 -12.70
C ARG A 119 -15.67 6.10 -11.67
N ASP A 120 -16.30 5.03 -12.18
CA ASP A 120 -16.64 3.84 -11.41
C ASP A 120 -15.43 2.97 -11.09
N PHE A 121 -15.46 2.39 -9.88
CA PHE A 121 -14.51 1.38 -9.44
C PHE A 121 -15.18 0.33 -8.55
N GLY A 122 -14.59 -0.86 -8.47
CA GLY A 122 -15.12 -1.97 -7.71
C GLY A 122 -15.32 -1.66 -6.22
N GLY A 123 -16.46 -2.08 -5.67
CA GLY A 123 -16.81 -1.90 -4.26
C GLY A 123 -17.42 -0.54 -3.87
N HIS A 124 -17.34 0.47 -4.74
CA HIS A 124 -18.01 1.75 -4.56
C HIS A 124 -19.43 1.73 -5.10
N ARG A 125 -20.37 2.33 -4.39
CA ARG A 125 -21.76 2.42 -4.85
C ARG A 125 -21.91 3.36 -6.04
N TYR A 126 -21.21 4.49 -6.03
CA TYR A 126 -21.25 5.53 -7.07
C TYR A 126 -19.87 5.78 -7.67
N ALA A 127 -19.86 6.30 -8.89
CA ALA A 127 -18.65 6.82 -9.51
C ALA A 127 -18.09 7.99 -8.70
N ARG A 128 -16.95 7.80 -8.03
CA ARG A 128 -16.36 8.84 -7.17
C ARG A 128 -14.87 9.03 -7.37
N LEU A 129 -14.23 8.33 -8.30
CA LEU A 129 -12.79 8.46 -8.51
C LEU A 129 -12.48 9.62 -9.44
N ALA A 130 -12.01 10.74 -8.87
CA ALA A 130 -11.40 11.84 -9.63
C ALA A 130 -10.11 11.34 -10.30
N HIS A 131 -9.92 11.60 -11.60
CA HIS A 131 -8.86 10.96 -12.38
C HIS A 131 -8.28 11.85 -13.49
N VAL A 132 -7.12 11.46 -13.99
CA VAL A 132 -6.46 12.01 -15.18
C VAL A 132 -6.14 10.83 -16.09
N GLY A 133 -7.08 10.49 -17.00
CA GLY A 133 -6.97 9.28 -17.80
C GLY A 133 -6.67 8.05 -16.94
N ASP A 134 -5.64 7.29 -17.31
CA ASP A 134 -5.06 6.18 -16.53
C ASP A 134 -3.68 6.54 -15.90
N ARG A 135 -3.49 7.82 -15.50
CA ARG A 135 -2.21 8.36 -14.99
C ARG A 135 -2.38 9.25 -13.75
N THR A 136 -3.39 8.98 -12.94
CA THR A 136 -3.75 9.83 -11.80
C THR A 136 -2.63 9.96 -10.77
N GLY A 137 -1.92 8.85 -10.46
CA GLY A 137 -0.80 8.89 -9.52
C GLY A 137 0.38 9.73 -10.00
N LEU A 138 0.69 9.70 -11.29
CA LEU A 138 1.71 10.55 -11.90
C LEU A 138 1.35 12.03 -11.74
N GLU A 139 0.10 12.40 -12.03
CA GLU A 139 -0.37 13.78 -11.87
C GLU A 139 -0.36 14.24 -10.41
N LEU A 140 -0.77 13.35 -9.49
CA LEU A 140 -0.71 13.61 -8.06
C LEU A 140 0.73 13.93 -7.60
N ILE A 141 1.68 13.07 -7.97
CA ILE A 141 3.10 13.25 -7.60
C ILE A 141 3.67 14.50 -8.25
N ARG A 142 3.39 14.76 -9.54
CA ARG A 142 3.81 15.98 -10.24
C ARG A 142 3.38 17.23 -9.46
N THR A 143 2.11 17.28 -9.08
CA THR A 143 1.52 18.43 -8.39
C THR A 143 2.12 18.62 -6.99
N LEU A 144 2.17 17.56 -6.19
CA LEU A 144 2.74 17.63 -4.84
C LEU A 144 4.23 17.95 -4.85
N GLN A 145 4.99 17.35 -5.76
CA GLN A 145 6.42 17.62 -5.93
C GLN A 145 6.68 19.09 -6.29
N GLN A 146 5.94 19.63 -7.26
CA GLN A 146 6.06 21.05 -7.63
C GLN A 146 5.77 21.96 -6.44
N LYS A 147 4.74 21.63 -5.65
CA LYS A 147 4.39 22.41 -4.46
C LYS A 147 5.50 22.36 -3.41
N VAL A 148 6.02 21.18 -3.07
CA VAL A 148 7.13 21.00 -2.12
C VAL A 148 8.38 21.79 -2.54
N VAL A 149 8.77 21.64 -3.82
CA VAL A 149 9.94 22.35 -4.37
C VAL A 149 9.74 23.87 -4.31
N SER A 150 8.53 24.37 -4.66
CA SER A 150 8.22 25.81 -4.61
C SER A 150 8.29 26.41 -3.19
N MET A 151 8.17 25.56 -2.16
CA MET A 151 8.27 25.97 -0.75
C MET A 151 9.71 25.91 -0.19
N GLY A 152 10.71 25.54 -1.01
CA GLY A 152 12.10 25.43 -0.59
C GLY A 152 12.32 24.38 0.49
N THR A 153 11.72 23.19 0.34
CA THR A 153 11.91 22.08 1.27
C THR A 153 13.20 21.33 0.92
N ASP A 154 14.01 21.00 1.92
CA ASP A 154 15.21 20.19 1.73
C ASP A 154 14.83 18.74 1.44
N VAL A 155 15.42 18.15 0.38
CA VAL A 155 15.16 16.77 -0.05
C VAL A 155 16.47 16.01 -0.22
N PHE A 156 16.61 14.93 0.54
CA PHE A 156 17.76 14.04 0.58
C PHE A 156 17.45 12.77 -0.21
N MET A 157 17.82 12.76 -1.48
CA MET A 157 17.54 11.66 -2.41
C MET A 157 18.61 10.56 -2.35
N GLU A 158 18.23 9.32 -2.64
CA GLU A 158 19.11 8.15 -2.60
C GLU A 158 19.80 7.97 -1.23
N CYS A 159 19.12 8.38 -0.17
CA CYS A 159 19.52 8.18 1.21
C CYS A 159 18.70 7.05 1.84
N LYS A 160 19.35 5.95 2.19
CA LYS A 160 18.72 4.83 2.90
C LYS A 160 18.74 5.09 4.40
N VAL A 161 17.58 5.17 5.01
CA VAL A 161 17.47 5.19 6.48
C VAL A 161 17.59 3.76 7.00
N LEU A 162 18.41 3.55 8.04
CA LEU A 162 18.69 2.27 8.68
C LEU A 162 17.85 2.07 9.94
N LYS A 163 17.80 3.10 10.80
CA LYS A 163 17.16 3.02 12.11
C LYS A 163 16.67 4.39 12.56
N LEU A 164 15.56 4.41 13.31
CA LEU A 164 15.14 5.56 14.09
C LEU A 164 16.00 5.64 15.36
N VAL A 165 16.22 6.86 15.84
CA VAL A 165 17.06 7.15 17.02
C VAL A 165 16.20 7.82 18.08
N HIS A 166 16.34 7.37 19.33
CA HIS A 166 15.62 7.91 20.47
C HIS A 166 16.44 8.97 21.23
N ASP A 167 15.77 9.73 22.05
CA ASP A 167 16.40 10.47 23.12
C ASP A 167 16.52 9.63 24.42
N THR A 168 17.01 10.23 25.48
CA THR A 168 17.18 9.56 26.78
C THR A 168 15.86 9.26 27.51
N GLU A 169 14.74 9.81 27.02
CA GLU A 169 13.38 9.60 27.58
C GLU A 169 12.54 8.66 26.72
N GLY A 170 13.12 8.09 25.65
CA GLY A 170 12.44 7.17 24.73
C GLY A 170 11.56 7.83 23.68
N ARG A 171 11.66 9.16 23.49
CA ARG A 171 11.00 9.89 22.40
C ARG A 171 11.84 9.78 21.13
N ILE A 172 11.20 9.79 19.97
CA ILE A 172 11.93 9.83 18.70
C ILE A 172 12.64 11.18 18.54
N ALA A 173 13.93 11.10 18.24
CA ALA A 173 14.84 12.24 18.09
C ALA A 173 15.44 12.35 16.68
N GLY A 174 15.12 11.43 15.77
CA GLY A 174 15.62 11.45 14.40
C GLY A 174 15.93 10.06 13.86
N CYS A 175 16.90 9.98 12.96
CA CYS A 175 17.33 8.71 12.35
C CYS A 175 18.80 8.74 11.92
N VAL A 176 19.34 7.54 11.63
CA VAL A 176 20.63 7.32 10.97
C VAL A 176 20.42 6.62 9.64
N GLY A 177 21.20 6.99 8.63
CA GLY A 177 21.17 6.41 7.30
C GLY A 177 22.52 6.50 6.61
N TYR A 178 22.53 6.18 5.31
CA TYR A 178 23.69 6.34 4.45
C TYR A 178 23.31 6.77 3.04
N TRP A 179 24.22 7.47 2.40
CA TRP A 179 24.13 7.82 0.99
C TRP A 179 24.44 6.61 0.12
N ARG A 180 23.50 6.19 -0.72
CA ARG A 180 23.69 5.03 -1.61
C ARG A 180 24.80 5.25 -2.65
N ALA A 181 25.01 6.50 -3.05
CA ALA A 181 26.03 6.87 -4.03
C ALA A 181 27.46 6.72 -3.50
N THR A 182 27.70 7.11 -2.25
CA THR A 182 29.04 7.13 -1.65
C THR A 182 29.26 6.05 -0.61
N GLY A 183 28.18 5.59 0.05
CA GLY A 183 28.23 4.70 1.21
C GLY A 183 28.66 5.40 2.50
N GLU A 184 28.67 6.74 2.52
CA GLU A 184 28.93 7.55 3.71
C GLU A 184 27.69 7.62 4.58
N PHE A 185 27.88 7.57 5.90
CA PHE A 185 26.78 7.66 6.87
C PHE A 185 26.36 9.10 7.10
N VAL A 186 25.09 9.28 7.43
CA VAL A 186 24.46 10.55 7.73
C VAL A 186 23.47 10.39 8.86
N THR A 187 23.37 11.41 9.70
CA THR A 187 22.39 11.49 10.80
C THR A 187 21.46 12.67 10.60
N PHE A 188 20.20 12.48 10.93
CA PHE A 188 19.17 13.51 10.92
C PHE A 188 18.56 13.59 12.32
N GLN A 189 18.83 14.69 13.01
CA GLN A 189 18.15 15.00 14.27
C GLN A 189 16.87 15.75 13.98
N ALA A 190 15.77 15.39 14.63
CA ALA A 190 14.49 16.04 14.41
C ALA A 190 13.63 16.03 15.67
N LYS A 191 12.79 17.06 15.82
CA LYS A 191 11.82 17.13 16.93
C LYS A 191 10.69 16.10 16.78
N THR A 192 10.34 15.75 15.53
CA THR A 192 9.38 14.70 15.18
C THR A 192 9.78 14.00 13.89
N VAL A 193 9.39 12.74 13.74
CA VAL A 193 9.60 11.95 12.52
C VAL A 193 8.26 11.44 11.99
N ILE A 194 8.00 11.63 10.70
CA ILE A 194 6.83 11.10 10.00
C ILE A 194 7.29 9.99 9.05
N LEU A 195 6.80 8.77 9.27
CA LEU A 195 7.00 7.66 8.36
C LEU A 195 5.96 7.72 7.22
N ALA A 196 6.44 7.77 5.98
CA ALA A 196 5.64 7.77 4.76
C ALA A 196 6.27 6.87 3.69
N THR A 197 6.79 5.72 4.12
CA THR A 197 7.69 4.82 3.41
C THR A 197 7.00 3.87 2.43
N GLY A 198 5.66 3.87 2.39
CA GLY A 198 4.90 2.91 1.58
C GLY A 198 4.87 1.51 2.19
N GLY A 199 4.59 0.52 1.36
CA GLY A 199 4.33 -0.86 1.76
C GLY A 199 5.54 -1.80 1.76
N ALA A 200 5.27 -3.11 1.69
CA ALA A 200 6.24 -4.19 1.79
C ALA A 200 6.07 -5.27 0.70
N GLY A 201 5.41 -4.96 -0.41
CA GLY A 201 5.06 -5.96 -1.43
C GLY A 201 6.25 -6.66 -2.08
N LYS A 202 7.47 -6.15 -1.93
CA LYS A 202 8.70 -6.80 -2.43
C LYS A 202 9.09 -8.07 -1.67
N SER A 203 8.41 -8.39 -0.59
CA SER A 203 8.53 -9.70 0.07
C SER A 203 7.87 -10.84 -0.73
N TRP A 204 7.02 -10.53 -1.73
CA TRP A 204 6.41 -11.52 -2.64
C TRP A 204 7.07 -11.49 -4.01
N MET A 205 7.15 -12.67 -4.65
CA MET A 205 7.79 -12.82 -5.96
C MET A 205 7.02 -12.07 -7.06
N PHE A 206 5.68 -12.14 -7.03
CA PHE A 206 4.83 -11.45 -7.99
C PHE A 206 4.16 -10.25 -7.31
N THR A 207 4.66 -9.07 -7.64
CA THR A 207 4.22 -7.83 -7.02
C THR A 207 4.17 -6.69 -8.03
N SER A 208 3.15 -5.84 -7.89
CA SER A 208 3.05 -4.58 -8.62
C SER A 208 3.88 -3.46 -8.00
N ASN A 209 4.47 -3.71 -6.83
CA ASN A 209 5.20 -2.70 -6.06
C ASN A 209 6.57 -2.39 -6.67
N SER A 210 6.99 -1.14 -6.53
CA SER A 210 8.35 -0.73 -6.86
C SER A 210 9.38 -1.40 -5.95
N TRP A 211 10.64 -1.41 -6.37
CA TRP A 211 11.72 -2.08 -5.64
C TRP A 211 12.01 -1.46 -4.25
N GLU A 212 11.54 -0.24 -3.98
CA GLU A 212 11.65 0.42 -2.68
C GLU A 212 10.69 -0.10 -1.61
N SER A 213 9.64 -0.81 -2.01
CA SER A 213 8.59 -1.30 -1.09
C SER A 213 9.03 -2.55 -0.32
N THR A 214 10.03 -2.39 0.53
CA THR A 214 10.69 -3.46 1.31
C THR A 214 10.25 -3.53 2.77
N GLY A 215 9.27 -2.69 3.19
CA GLY A 215 8.74 -2.69 4.55
C GLY A 215 9.58 -1.93 5.57
N ASP A 216 10.53 -1.11 5.13
CA ASP A 216 11.46 -0.41 6.01
C ASP A 216 10.75 0.38 7.13
N GLY A 217 9.69 1.13 6.80
CA GLY A 217 9.00 1.94 7.81
C GLY A 217 8.20 1.12 8.81
N HIS A 218 7.57 0.03 8.38
CA HIS A 218 6.89 -0.90 9.28
C HIS A 218 7.89 -1.48 10.29
N ALA A 219 9.02 -1.97 9.78
CA ALA A 219 10.07 -2.55 10.59
C ALA A 219 10.69 -1.53 11.55
N MET A 220 11.08 -0.36 11.05
CA MET A 220 11.64 0.71 11.88
C MET A 220 10.68 1.17 12.99
N ALA A 221 9.38 1.29 12.70
CA ALA A 221 8.38 1.62 13.70
C ALA A 221 8.30 0.55 14.80
N LEU A 222 8.26 -0.73 14.39
CA LEU A 222 8.20 -1.87 15.30
C LEU A 222 9.45 -1.93 16.19
N TRP A 223 10.64 -1.75 15.60
CA TRP A 223 11.91 -1.75 16.35
C TRP A 223 12.06 -0.53 17.26
N ALA A 224 11.39 0.57 16.94
CA ALA A 224 11.33 1.75 17.81
C ALA A 224 10.30 1.62 18.95
N GLY A 225 9.58 0.49 19.05
CA GLY A 225 8.60 0.25 20.10
C GLY A 225 7.15 0.61 19.72
N ALA A 226 6.88 1.03 18.49
CA ALA A 226 5.52 1.19 18.01
C ALA A 226 4.85 -0.17 17.75
N ARG A 227 3.53 -0.17 17.53
CA ARG A 227 2.78 -1.38 17.20
C ARG A 227 2.39 -1.40 15.73
N LEU A 228 2.38 -2.61 15.16
CA LEU A 228 1.72 -2.86 13.87
C LEU A 228 0.37 -3.53 14.10
N ILE A 229 -0.63 -3.24 13.25
CA ILE A 229 -1.95 -3.87 13.34
C ILE A 229 -2.32 -4.54 12.02
N ASP A 230 -3.01 -5.67 12.12
CA ASP A 230 -3.67 -6.41 11.02
C ASP A 230 -2.75 -6.67 9.81
N MET A 231 -1.47 -6.99 10.07
CA MET A 231 -0.47 -7.20 9.01
C MET A 231 -0.79 -8.37 8.08
N GLU A 232 -1.64 -9.32 8.52
CA GLU A 232 -2.13 -10.42 7.70
C GLU A 232 -3.05 -9.98 6.55
N ALA A 233 -3.59 -8.78 6.61
CA ALA A 233 -4.45 -8.20 5.59
C ALA A 233 -3.60 -7.67 4.43
N VAL A 234 -3.31 -8.54 3.45
CA VAL A 234 -2.54 -8.23 2.24
C VAL A 234 -3.45 -8.30 1.03
N GLN A 235 -3.52 -7.21 0.27
CA GLN A 235 -4.31 -7.14 -0.95
C GLN A 235 -3.50 -7.62 -2.16
N PHE A 236 -4.02 -8.62 -2.86
CA PHE A 236 -3.56 -8.99 -4.18
C PHE A 236 -4.46 -8.31 -5.21
N HIS A 237 -3.86 -7.50 -6.10
CA HIS A 237 -4.59 -6.92 -7.22
C HIS A 237 -4.93 -8.03 -8.21
N PRO A 238 -6.19 -8.12 -8.69
CA PRO A 238 -6.60 -9.22 -9.56
C PRO A 238 -5.82 -9.28 -10.86
N THR A 239 -5.41 -8.13 -11.38
CA THR A 239 -4.87 -7.99 -12.71
C THR A 239 -3.46 -7.40 -12.68
N GLY A 240 -2.45 -8.25 -12.81
CA GLY A 240 -1.07 -7.94 -13.11
C GLY A 240 -0.64 -8.69 -14.38
N MET A 241 0.35 -8.19 -15.10
CA MET A 241 0.92 -8.91 -16.26
C MET A 241 1.51 -10.25 -15.79
N VAL A 242 1.25 -11.33 -16.50
CA VAL A 242 1.86 -12.64 -16.20
C VAL A 242 2.97 -13.00 -17.19
N TRP A 243 2.97 -12.37 -18.35
CA TRP A 243 3.94 -12.59 -19.42
C TRP A 243 4.36 -11.28 -20.09
N PRO A 244 5.62 -11.12 -20.55
CA PRO A 244 6.76 -12.00 -20.29
C PRO A 244 7.21 -11.99 -18.82
N LEU A 245 8.00 -12.99 -18.40
CA LEU A 245 8.42 -13.17 -17.01
C LEU A 245 9.15 -11.95 -16.42
N SER A 246 9.88 -11.20 -17.28
CA SER A 246 10.62 -10.00 -16.86
C SER A 246 9.75 -8.86 -16.34
N VAL A 247 8.45 -8.85 -16.69
CA VAL A 247 7.47 -7.83 -16.28
C VAL A 247 6.31 -8.43 -15.49
N ARG A 248 6.45 -9.69 -15.08
CA ARG A 248 5.43 -10.38 -14.29
C ARG A 248 5.16 -9.63 -12.98
N GLY A 249 3.88 -9.42 -12.70
CA GLY A 249 3.41 -8.67 -11.54
C GLY A 249 3.15 -7.19 -11.83
N LEU A 250 3.62 -6.63 -12.95
CA LEU A 250 3.37 -5.23 -13.30
C LEU A 250 1.85 -4.97 -13.40
N LEU A 251 1.41 -3.87 -12.80
CA LEU A 251 -0.02 -3.54 -12.67
C LEU A 251 -0.73 -3.43 -14.02
N VAL A 252 -1.90 -4.06 -14.10
CA VAL A 252 -2.90 -3.81 -15.15
C VAL A 252 -4.11 -3.18 -14.48
N THR A 253 -4.37 -1.91 -14.81
CA THR A 253 -5.34 -1.08 -14.08
C THR A 253 -6.75 -1.66 -14.08
N GLU A 254 -7.45 -1.48 -12.97
CA GLU A 254 -8.87 -1.81 -12.84
C GLU A 254 -9.75 -1.03 -13.83
N SER A 255 -9.26 0.10 -14.33
CA SER A 255 -9.95 0.90 -15.35
C SER A 255 -10.31 0.10 -16.62
N VAL A 256 -9.49 -0.91 -16.97
CA VAL A 256 -9.81 -1.80 -18.10
C VAL A 256 -11.15 -2.51 -17.88
N ARG A 257 -11.38 -3.03 -16.65
CA ARG A 257 -12.64 -3.67 -16.27
C ARG A 257 -13.77 -2.65 -16.13
N GLY A 258 -13.47 -1.48 -15.57
CA GLY A 258 -14.41 -0.35 -15.48
C GLY A 258 -14.88 0.18 -16.82
N ASP A 259 -14.02 0.16 -17.82
CA ASP A 259 -14.33 0.59 -19.19
C ASP A 259 -14.95 -0.53 -20.09
N GLY A 260 -15.20 -1.73 -19.52
CA GLY A 260 -15.94 -2.82 -20.18
C GLY A 260 -15.14 -4.08 -20.49
N GLY A 261 -13.89 -4.18 -20.01
CA GLY A 261 -13.10 -5.41 -20.13
C GLY A 261 -13.65 -6.55 -19.27
N VAL A 262 -13.73 -7.75 -19.84
CA VAL A 262 -14.28 -8.96 -19.20
C VAL A 262 -13.21 -10.00 -18.99
N LEU A 263 -13.39 -10.86 -17.97
CA LEU A 263 -12.45 -11.91 -17.59
C LEU A 263 -12.86 -13.26 -18.20
N ARG A 264 -11.95 -13.87 -18.97
CA ARG A 264 -12.16 -15.17 -19.64
C ARG A 264 -11.10 -16.18 -19.23
N ASN A 265 -11.53 -17.43 -19.04
CA ASN A 265 -10.61 -18.54 -18.83
C ASN A 265 -10.01 -19.05 -20.17
N ALA A 266 -9.20 -20.12 -20.13
CA ALA A 266 -8.57 -20.70 -21.32
C ALA A 266 -9.59 -21.27 -22.35
N ALA A 267 -10.80 -21.61 -21.92
CA ALA A 267 -11.89 -22.05 -22.80
C ALA A 267 -12.66 -20.87 -23.42
N GLY A 268 -12.32 -19.63 -23.08
CA GLY A 268 -13.03 -18.44 -23.53
C GLY A 268 -14.29 -18.10 -22.74
N GLU A 269 -14.59 -18.84 -21.66
CA GLU A 269 -15.76 -18.62 -20.82
C GLU A 269 -15.56 -17.40 -19.91
N ARG A 270 -16.58 -16.54 -19.82
CA ARG A 270 -16.64 -15.43 -18.87
C ARG A 270 -17.01 -15.94 -17.48
N PHE A 271 -16.00 -16.41 -16.73
CA PHE A 271 -16.16 -17.25 -15.55
C PHE A 271 -16.64 -16.51 -14.30
N MET A 272 -16.54 -15.18 -14.22
CA MET A 272 -16.83 -14.42 -12.99
C MET A 272 -18.24 -14.64 -12.43
N PHE A 273 -19.22 -14.92 -13.28
CA PHE A 273 -20.60 -15.24 -12.87
C PHE A 273 -20.70 -16.47 -11.96
N ASN A 274 -19.75 -17.40 -12.04
CA ASN A 274 -19.69 -18.60 -11.21
C ASN A 274 -19.16 -18.34 -9.79
N TYR A 275 -18.61 -17.14 -9.53
CA TYR A 275 -17.89 -16.79 -8.31
C TYR A 275 -18.53 -15.62 -7.54
N VAL A 276 -19.77 -15.25 -7.85
CA VAL A 276 -20.46 -14.15 -7.16
C VAL A 276 -20.88 -14.60 -5.75
N PRO A 277 -20.28 -14.01 -4.67
CA PRO A 277 -20.69 -14.36 -3.31
C PRO A 277 -22.15 -13.96 -3.03
N GLU A 278 -22.83 -14.71 -2.16
CA GLU A 278 -24.24 -14.49 -1.81
C GLU A 278 -24.55 -13.05 -1.43
N MET A 279 -23.66 -12.44 -0.64
CA MET A 279 -23.83 -11.06 -0.17
C MET A 279 -23.82 -9.99 -1.27
N PHE A 280 -23.33 -10.31 -2.47
CA PHE A 280 -23.28 -9.40 -3.62
C PHE A 280 -24.29 -9.73 -4.72
N ARG A 281 -25.02 -10.86 -4.62
CA ARG A 281 -25.94 -11.32 -5.67
C ARG A 281 -27.02 -10.31 -6.02
N ALA A 282 -27.59 -9.64 -5.02
CA ALA A 282 -28.65 -8.66 -5.24
C ALA A 282 -28.18 -7.44 -6.08
N GLU A 283 -26.90 -7.09 -6.00
CA GLU A 283 -26.30 -5.92 -6.66
C GLU A 283 -25.53 -6.28 -7.93
N THR A 284 -25.36 -7.59 -8.23
CA THR A 284 -24.52 -8.08 -9.34
C THR A 284 -25.37 -8.73 -10.42
N ALA A 285 -25.03 -8.48 -11.68
CA ALA A 285 -25.69 -9.08 -12.83
C ALA A 285 -25.62 -10.61 -12.79
N GLU A 286 -26.72 -11.26 -13.20
CA GLU A 286 -26.82 -12.71 -13.27
C GLU A 286 -26.47 -13.27 -14.66
N THR A 287 -26.55 -12.44 -15.69
CA THR A 287 -26.24 -12.82 -17.08
C THR A 287 -25.27 -11.87 -17.74
N GLU A 288 -24.58 -12.35 -18.78
CA GLU A 288 -23.67 -11.52 -19.59
C GLU A 288 -24.41 -10.31 -20.20
N GLU A 289 -25.62 -10.53 -20.72
CA GLU A 289 -26.42 -9.49 -21.36
C GLU A 289 -26.83 -8.39 -20.37
N GLU A 290 -27.14 -8.75 -19.13
CA GLU A 290 -27.47 -7.79 -18.09
C GLU A 290 -26.24 -6.94 -17.73
N GLY A 291 -25.12 -7.59 -17.48
CA GLY A 291 -23.86 -6.91 -17.16
C GLY A 291 -23.35 -6.03 -18.29
N ASP A 292 -23.59 -6.43 -19.52
CA ASP A 292 -23.18 -5.67 -20.70
C ASP A 292 -24.00 -4.37 -20.87
N LYS A 293 -25.30 -4.42 -20.61
CA LYS A 293 -26.16 -3.22 -20.63
C LYS A 293 -25.74 -2.18 -19.61
N TRP A 294 -25.27 -2.62 -18.44
CA TRP A 294 -24.83 -1.72 -17.39
C TRP A 294 -23.67 -0.81 -17.81
N TYR A 295 -22.76 -1.29 -18.67
CA TYR A 295 -21.64 -0.47 -19.16
C TYR A 295 -22.06 0.68 -20.07
N ASP A 296 -23.20 0.57 -20.73
CA ASP A 296 -23.74 1.59 -21.64
C ASP A 296 -24.76 2.49 -20.91
N ASP A 297 -25.53 1.91 -19.99
CA ASP A 297 -26.48 2.62 -19.13
C ASP A 297 -26.58 1.93 -17.77
N HIS A 298 -26.06 2.58 -16.73
CA HIS A 298 -26.04 2.06 -15.36
C HIS A 298 -27.44 1.80 -14.78
N SER A 299 -28.51 2.35 -15.35
CA SER A 299 -29.89 2.08 -14.98
C SER A 299 -30.50 0.85 -15.66
N ALA A 300 -29.86 0.34 -16.71
CA ALA A 300 -30.40 -0.73 -17.56
C ALA A 300 -30.08 -2.15 -17.07
N GLY A 301 -29.31 -2.30 -15.97
CA GLY A 301 -28.94 -3.60 -15.41
C GLY A 301 -28.20 -3.49 -14.09
N ARG A 302 -27.85 -4.64 -13.50
CA ARG A 302 -26.99 -4.71 -12.34
C ARG A 302 -25.52 -4.71 -12.74
N ARG A 303 -24.65 -4.31 -11.82
CA ARG A 303 -23.19 -4.21 -12.02
C ARG A 303 -22.58 -5.57 -12.43
N PRO A 304 -21.68 -5.60 -13.44
CA PRO A 304 -21.04 -6.84 -13.86
C PRO A 304 -20.09 -7.39 -12.78
N PRO A 305 -19.94 -8.74 -12.66
CA PRO A 305 -19.17 -9.38 -11.62
C PRO A 305 -17.65 -9.09 -11.70
N GLU A 306 -17.13 -8.64 -12.83
CA GLU A 306 -15.75 -8.17 -12.96
C GLU A 306 -15.45 -6.95 -12.09
N LEU A 307 -16.47 -6.23 -11.61
CA LEU A 307 -16.37 -5.08 -10.72
C LEU A 307 -16.71 -5.42 -9.26
N LEU A 308 -16.69 -6.69 -8.88
CA LEU A 308 -16.67 -7.11 -7.48
C LEU A 308 -15.40 -6.57 -6.76
N PRO A 309 -15.38 -6.54 -5.43
CA PRO A 309 -14.17 -6.19 -4.67
C PRO A 309 -12.96 -7.01 -5.11
N ARG A 310 -11.77 -6.41 -5.00
CA ARG A 310 -10.52 -6.97 -5.54
C ARG A 310 -10.19 -8.35 -5.00
N ASP A 311 -10.44 -8.58 -3.72
CA ASP A 311 -10.25 -9.87 -3.05
C ASP A 311 -11.10 -10.97 -3.70
N GLU A 312 -12.37 -10.69 -4.03
CA GLU A 312 -13.27 -11.63 -4.69
C GLU A 312 -12.77 -11.99 -6.10
N VAL A 313 -12.42 -10.98 -6.88
CA VAL A 313 -11.92 -11.19 -8.25
C VAL A 313 -10.58 -11.93 -8.25
N ALA A 314 -9.66 -11.59 -7.34
CA ALA A 314 -8.36 -12.25 -7.24
C ALA A 314 -8.51 -13.74 -6.85
N ARG A 315 -9.41 -14.06 -5.90
CA ARG A 315 -9.73 -15.45 -5.53
C ARG A 315 -10.33 -16.23 -6.70
N ALA A 316 -11.27 -15.63 -7.45
CA ALA A 316 -11.89 -16.26 -8.62
C ALA A 316 -10.84 -16.60 -9.69
N ILE A 317 -9.95 -15.67 -10.02
CA ILE A 317 -8.85 -15.91 -10.97
C ILE A 317 -7.93 -17.04 -10.46
N ASN A 318 -7.52 -16.98 -9.19
CA ASN A 318 -6.66 -18.02 -8.61
C ASN A 318 -7.33 -19.39 -8.63
N SER A 319 -8.65 -19.46 -8.41
CA SER A 319 -9.42 -20.70 -8.48
C SER A 319 -9.47 -21.28 -9.90
N GLU A 320 -9.64 -20.45 -10.93
CA GLU A 320 -9.57 -20.88 -12.33
C GLU A 320 -8.19 -21.44 -12.68
N VAL A 321 -7.12 -20.77 -12.24
CA VAL A 321 -5.75 -21.23 -12.46
C VAL A 321 -5.48 -22.56 -11.75
N LYS A 322 -5.84 -22.68 -10.46
CA LYS A 322 -5.69 -23.93 -9.69
C LYS A 322 -6.51 -25.09 -10.29
N ALA A 323 -7.66 -24.82 -10.88
CA ALA A 323 -8.51 -25.81 -11.54
C ALA A 323 -8.01 -26.22 -12.95
N GLY A 324 -6.86 -25.70 -13.40
CA GLY A 324 -6.29 -26.01 -14.71
C GLY A 324 -7.01 -25.33 -15.90
N ARG A 325 -7.86 -24.33 -15.63
CA ARG A 325 -8.56 -23.53 -16.65
C ARG A 325 -7.89 -22.17 -16.88
N GLY A 326 -6.68 -21.98 -16.35
CA GLY A 326 -5.87 -20.78 -16.53
C GLY A 326 -5.26 -20.66 -17.92
N SER A 327 -4.68 -19.49 -18.19
CA SER A 327 -3.91 -19.20 -19.40
C SER A 327 -2.55 -19.95 -19.40
N PRO A 328 -1.84 -20.01 -20.54
CA PRO A 328 -0.57 -20.74 -20.65
C PRO A 328 0.51 -20.33 -19.65
N HIS A 329 0.51 -19.07 -19.21
CA HIS A 329 1.53 -18.56 -18.28
C HIS A 329 1.02 -18.41 -16.83
N GLY A 330 -0.09 -19.09 -16.48
CA GLY A 330 -0.60 -19.15 -15.11
C GLY A 330 -1.45 -17.95 -14.69
N GLY A 331 -2.19 -17.37 -15.63
CA GLY A 331 -3.18 -16.33 -15.41
C GLY A 331 -4.52 -16.67 -16.06
N VAL A 332 -5.26 -15.63 -16.46
CA VAL A 332 -6.49 -15.67 -17.26
C VAL A 332 -6.43 -14.56 -18.32
N PHE A 333 -7.44 -14.43 -19.15
CA PHE A 333 -7.50 -13.40 -20.18
C PHE A 333 -8.43 -12.24 -19.80
N LEU A 334 -7.93 -11.01 -19.92
CA LEU A 334 -8.70 -9.78 -19.78
C LEU A 334 -8.98 -9.24 -21.19
N ASP A 335 -10.23 -9.35 -21.63
CA ASP A 335 -10.66 -9.04 -22.98
C ASP A 335 -11.44 -7.71 -23.02
N ILE A 336 -10.82 -6.67 -23.56
CA ILE A 336 -11.46 -5.41 -23.91
C ILE A 336 -11.57 -5.24 -25.44
N ALA A 337 -10.74 -5.96 -26.20
CA ALA A 337 -10.67 -5.86 -27.64
C ALA A 337 -12.01 -6.22 -28.31
N SER A 338 -12.70 -7.27 -27.81
CA SER A 338 -14.01 -7.68 -28.31
C SER A 338 -15.17 -6.77 -27.84
N ARG A 339 -14.89 -5.84 -26.91
CA ARG A 339 -15.91 -5.05 -26.18
C ARG A 339 -15.99 -3.60 -26.61
N ARG A 340 -14.89 -3.00 -27.04
CA ARG A 340 -14.74 -1.57 -27.32
C ARG A 340 -13.97 -1.35 -28.63
N THR A 341 -14.21 -0.19 -29.28
CA THR A 341 -13.49 0.16 -30.51
C THR A 341 -12.02 0.49 -30.22
N PRO A 342 -11.11 0.31 -31.18
CA PRO A 342 -9.69 0.68 -31.04
C PRO A 342 -9.49 2.15 -30.64
N GLU A 343 -10.31 3.06 -31.16
CA GLU A 343 -10.25 4.50 -30.85
C GLU A 343 -10.63 4.76 -29.40
N PHE A 344 -11.67 4.07 -28.89
CA PHE A 344 -12.08 4.14 -27.49
C PHE A 344 -10.94 3.68 -26.58
N ILE A 345 -10.36 2.49 -26.83
CA ILE A 345 -9.29 1.89 -26.03
C ILE A 345 -8.07 2.82 -25.97
N ARG A 346 -7.58 3.31 -27.12
CA ARG A 346 -6.41 4.20 -27.16
C ARG A 346 -6.64 5.54 -26.47
N ARG A 347 -7.87 6.05 -26.48
CA ARG A 347 -8.23 7.30 -25.81
C ARG A 347 -8.36 7.13 -24.29
N ARG A 348 -8.99 6.04 -23.85
CA ARG A 348 -9.30 5.80 -22.43
C ARG A 348 -8.19 5.14 -21.64
N LEU A 349 -7.38 4.30 -22.30
CA LEU A 349 -6.37 3.44 -21.71
C LEU A 349 -5.00 3.58 -22.43
N PRO A 350 -4.51 4.81 -22.66
CA PRO A 350 -3.27 5.02 -23.40
C PRO A 350 -2.06 4.37 -22.75
N SER A 351 -1.96 4.38 -21.42
CA SER A 351 -0.83 3.75 -20.70
C SER A 351 -0.88 2.24 -20.84
N MET A 352 -2.05 1.62 -20.73
CA MET A 352 -2.19 0.16 -20.91
C MET A 352 -1.86 -0.26 -22.34
N TYR A 353 -2.30 0.52 -23.33
CA TYR A 353 -1.97 0.26 -24.73
C TYR A 353 -0.44 0.25 -24.94
N HIS A 354 0.26 1.28 -24.46
CA HIS A 354 1.72 1.35 -24.55
C HIS A 354 2.42 0.25 -23.74
N GLN A 355 1.95 0.00 -22.51
CA GLN A 355 2.54 -1.03 -21.64
C GLN A 355 2.54 -2.41 -22.30
N PHE A 356 1.40 -2.86 -22.80
CA PHE A 356 1.29 -4.18 -23.44
C PHE A 356 2.01 -4.23 -24.79
N MET A 357 1.92 -3.16 -25.59
CA MET A 357 2.62 -3.10 -26.88
C MET A 357 4.15 -3.15 -26.70
N GLU A 358 4.72 -2.34 -25.79
CA GLU A 358 6.16 -2.23 -25.62
C GLU A 358 6.76 -3.39 -24.81
N LEU A 359 6.04 -3.91 -23.83
CA LEU A 359 6.59 -4.90 -22.90
C LEU A 359 6.23 -6.35 -23.28
N ALA A 360 5.13 -6.58 -23.97
CA ALA A 360 4.63 -7.91 -24.32
C ALA A 360 4.40 -8.12 -25.83
N GLY A 361 4.46 -7.06 -26.63
CA GLY A 361 4.13 -7.13 -28.06
C GLY A 361 2.63 -7.39 -28.34
N VAL A 362 1.76 -7.09 -27.38
CA VAL A 362 0.31 -7.35 -27.44
C VAL A 362 -0.43 -6.06 -27.80
N ASP A 363 -1.20 -6.06 -28.89
CA ASP A 363 -2.11 -4.98 -29.25
C ASP A 363 -3.48 -5.20 -28.58
N ILE A 364 -3.68 -4.57 -27.43
CA ILE A 364 -4.92 -4.69 -26.62
C ILE A 364 -6.18 -4.17 -27.35
N THR A 365 -6.05 -3.57 -28.52
CA THR A 365 -7.19 -3.21 -29.38
C THR A 365 -7.65 -4.35 -30.27
N ARG A 366 -6.92 -5.47 -30.30
CA ARG A 366 -7.17 -6.62 -31.19
C ARG A 366 -7.20 -7.96 -30.46
N GLU A 367 -6.48 -8.07 -29.33
CA GLU A 367 -6.34 -9.31 -28.60
C GLU A 367 -6.42 -9.08 -27.08
N ALA A 368 -6.78 -10.13 -26.34
CA ALA A 368 -6.91 -10.08 -24.90
C ALA A 368 -5.54 -10.06 -24.19
N MET A 369 -5.51 -9.39 -23.05
CA MET A 369 -4.34 -9.33 -22.16
C MET A 369 -4.28 -10.58 -21.27
N GLU A 370 -3.12 -11.20 -21.16
CA GLU A 370 -2.89 -12.28 -20.21
C GLU A 370 -2.51 -11.70 -18.84
N ILE A 371 -3.37 -11.93 -17.84
CA ILE A 371 -3.24 -11.31 -16.52
C ILE A 371 -3.43 -12.32 -15.38
N GLY A 372 -2.93 -11.98 -14.20
CA GLY A 372 -3.12 -12.77 -12.99
C GLY A 372 -2.92 -11.93 -11.72
N PRO A 373 -3.24 -12.50 -10.54
CA PRO A 373 -3.11 -11.77 -9.30
C PRO A 373 -1.66 -11.42 -8.96
N THR A 374 -1.47 -10.24 -8.37
CA THR A 374 -0.17 -9.70 -7.96
C THR A 374 -0.28 -9.05 -6.59
N CYS A 375 0.72 -9.26 -5.71
CA CYS A 375 0.77 -8.57 -4.43
C CYS A 375 0.83 -7.06 -4.67
N HIS A 376 -0.06 -6.30 -4.03
CA HIS A 376 -0.30 -4.91 -4.42
C HIS A 376 -0.29 -3.92 -3.26
N TYR A 377 -0.90 -4.25 -2.11
CA TYR A 377 -1.07 -3.30 -1.01
C TYR A 377 -1.15 -4.03 0.33
N ILE A 378 -0.49 -3.51 1.35
CA ILE A 378 -0.63 -3.96 2.74
C ILE A 378 -1.66 -3.07 3.43
N MET A 379 -2.79 -3.65 3.89
CA MET A 379 -3.83 -2.88 4.60
C MET A 379 -3.51 -2.70 6.08
N GLY A 380 -2.79 -3.65 6.67
CA GLY A 380 -2.19 -3.49 7.98
C GLY A 380 -1.08 -2.45 7.98
N GLY A 381 -0.55 -2.10 9.13
CA GLY A 381 0.53 -1.13 9.25
C GLY A 381 0.71 -0.60 10.66
N VAL A 382 1.46 0.49 10.78
CA VAL A 382 1.72 1.16 12.05
C VAL A 382 0.41 1.65 12.68
N GLN A 383 0.18 1.24 13.92
CA GLN A 383 -0.99 1.71 14.69
C GLN A 383 -0.82 3.18 15.05
N VAL A 384 -1.78 4.00 14.64
CA VAL A 384 -1.76 5.45 14.84
C VAL A 384 -3.08 5.94 15.44
N ASP A 385 -3.02 7.07 16.11
CA ASP A 385 -4.22 7.84 16.45
C ASP A 385 -4.88 8.38 15.17
N ALA A 386 -6.19 8.29 15.07
CA ALA A 386 -6.92 8.63 13.86
C ALA A 386 -6.85 10.14 13.51
N ASP A 387 -6.82 11.00 14.50
CA ASP A 387 -6.86 12.45 14.32
C ASP A 387 -5.46 13.06 14.11
N SER A 388 -4.46 12.65 14.89
CA SER A 388 -3.10 13.18 14.86
C SER A 388 -2.11 12.38 14.01
N GLN A 389 -2.39 11.12 13.73
CA GLN A 389 -1.48 10.14 13.10
C GLN A 389 -0.23 9.84 13.97
N GLU A 390 -0.26 10.16 15.25
CA GLU A 390 0.80 9.82 16.20
C GLU A 390 0.74 8.34 16.59
N THR A 391 1.89 7.71 16.78
CA THR A 391 2.01 6.35 17.31
C THR A 391 2.04 6.36 18.85
N ILE A 392 2.13 5.18 19.47
CA ILE A 392 2.38 5.09 20.92
C ILE A 392 3.80 5.53 21.32
N VAL A 393 4.71 5.68 20.36
CA VAL A 393 6.08 6.18 20.58
C VAL A 393 6.06 7.69 20.40
N PRO A 394 6.32 8.49 21.44
CA PRO A 394 6.19 9.93 21.37
C PRO A 394 7.10 10.54 20.28
N GLY A 395 6.55 11.46 19.49
CA GLY A 395 7.27 12.13 18.38
C GLY A 395 7.37 11.31 17.10
N LEU A 396 6.79 10.10 17.06
CA LEU A 396 6.72 9.26 15.86
C LEU A 396 5.32 9.27 15.27
N PHE A 397 5.22 9.58 13.97
CA PHE A 397 3.98 9.62 13.19
C PHE A 397 4.07 8.69 11.99
N ALA A 398 2.93 8.25 11.45
CA ALA A 398 2.89 7.46 10.22
C ALA A 398 1.67 7.82 9.37
N ALA A 399 1.84 7.86 8.02
CA ALA A 399 0.76 8.16 7.09
C ALA A 399 0.93 7.46 5.73
N GLY A 400 -0.18 7.18 5.09
CA GLY A 400 -0.25 6.40 3.85
C GLY A 400 -0.09 4.90 4.12
N GLU A 401 0.35 4.13 3.14
CA GLU A 401 0.36 2.65 3.20
C GLU A 401 1.17 2.06 4.37
N VAL A 402 2.10 2.81 4.96
CA VAL A 402 2.82 2.37 6.16
C VAL A 402 1.96 2.44 7.43
N GLY A 403 0.89 3.25 7.42
CA GLY A 403 -0.07 3.38 8.53
C GLY A 403 -1.22 2.38 8.39
N GLY A 404 -1.60 1.73 9.50
CA GLY A 404 -2.69 0.79 9.57
C GLY A 404 -4.01 1.40 10.05
N GLY A 405 -5.11 0.65 9.86
CA GLY A 405 -6.42 0.95 10.44
C GLY A 405 -7.46 1.54 9.47
N MET A 406 -7.07 2.37 8.50
CA MET A 406 -8.03 3.02 7.59
C MET A 406 -8.78 2.00 6.71
N HIS A 407 -8.10 1.00 6.20
CA HIS A 407 -8.64 0.10 5.18
C HIS A 407 -9.28 -1.19 5.72
N GLY A 408 -9.10 -1.49 7.01
CA GLY A 408 -9.56 -2.74 7.58
C GLY A 408 -8.97 -3.95 6.87
N ALA A 409 -9.77 -4.97 6.61
CA ALA A 409 -9.31 -6.21 5.99
C ALA A 409 -9.20 -6.13 4.46
N ASN A 410 -9.74 -5.10 3.79
CA ASN A 410 -9.64 -4.96 2.33
C ASN A 410 -9.86 -3.50 1.89
N ARG A 411 -8.98 -3.00 1.04
CA ARG A 411 -8.99 -1.63 0.55
C ARG A 411 -9.81 -1.50 -0.73
N LEU A 412 -10.71 -0.52 -0.79
CA LEU A 412 -11.38 -0.13 -2.02
C LEU A 412 -10.41 0.60 -2.98
N GLY A 413 -10.57 0.35 -4.28
CA GLY A 413 -9.80 1.05 -5.31
C GLY A 413 -10.00 2.57 -5.22
N GLY A 414 -8.92 3.34 -5.36
CA GLY A 414 -8.95 4.79 -5.26
C GLY A 414 -8.84 5.36 -3.84
N ASN A 415 -9.23 4.62 -2.79
CA ASN A 415 -9.10 5.09 -1.41
C ASN A 415 -7.63 5.31 -1.00
N SER A 416 -6.67 4.56 -1.56
CA SER A 416 -5.25 4.77 -1.24
C SER A 416 -4.73 6.14 -1.65
N LEU A 417 -5.15 6.68 -2.81
CA LEU A 417 -4.68 8.01 -3.23
C LEU A 417 -5.27 9.13 -2.39
N SER A 418 -6.54 9.02 -1.99
CA SER A 418 -7.14 9.98 -1.06
C SER A 418 -6.60 9.83 0.37
N ASP A 419 -6.31 8.61 0.82
CA ASP A 419 -5.62 8.31 2.08
C ASP A 419 -4.29 9.08 2.21
N LEU A 420 -3.44 9.01 1.17
CA LEU A 420 -2.14 9.70 1.16
C LEU A 420 -2.26 11.20 1.47
N VAL A 421 -3.23 11.88 0.88
CA VAL A 421 -3.36 13.34 1.01
C VAL A 421 -4.17 13.75 2.24
N VAL A 422 -5.11 12.93 2.69
CA VAL A 422 -5.86 13.17 3.93
C VAL A 422 -4.94 12.95 5.14
N PHE A 423 -4.37 11.76 5.27
CA PHE A 423 -3.58 11.43 6.46
C PHE A 423 -2.15 11.95 6.41
N GLY A 424 -1.58 12.17 5.22
CA GLY A 424 -0.34 12.95 5.10
C GLY A 424 -0.50 14.37 5.66
N ARG A 425 -1.63 15.04 5.35
CA ARG A 425 -1.96 16.35 5.93
C ARG A 425 -2.12 16.25 7.45
N ARG A 426 -2.85 15.26 7.95
CA ARG A 426 -3.09 15.08 9.39
C ARG A 426 -1.81 14.81 10.15
N ALA A 427 -0.91 13.99 9.62
CA ALA A 427 0.42 13.76 10.23
C ALA A 427 1.25 15.05 10.31
N GLY A 428 1.20 15.89 9.27
CA GLY A 428 1.84 17.22 9.32
C GLY A 428 1.25 18.14 10.39
N ILE A 429 -0.08 18.11 10.60
CA ILE A 429 -0.77 18.84 11.66
C ILE A 429 -0.35 18.29 13.03
N GLY A 430 -0.47 16.97 13.25
CA GLY A 430 -0.15 16.34 14.52
C GLY A 430 1.30 16.57 14.94
N ALA A 431 2.25 16.45 13.99
CA ALA A 431 3.65 16.76 14.25
C ALA A 431 3.88 18.22 14.69
N ALA A 432 3.19 19.16 14.08
CA ALA A 432 3.27 20.57 14.47
C ALA A 432 2.70 20.81 15.88
N GLU A 433 1.52 20.25 16.15
CA GLU A 433 0.85 20.36 17.47
C GLU A 433 1.69 19.72 18.58
N TYR A 434 2.34 18.58 18.31
CA TYR A 434 3.28 17.94 19.23
C TYR A 434 4.46 18.84 19.58
N ILE A 435 5.05 19.51 18.57
CA ILE A 435 6.16 20.46 18.78
C ILE A 435 5.68 21.68 19.58
N ASP A 436 4.53 22.24 19.24
CA ASP A 436 3.94 23.42 19.92
C ASP A 436 3.61 23.12 21.39
N ALA A 437 3.27 21.86 21.71
CA ALA A 437 3.06 21.38 23.07
C ALA A 437 4.35 21.23 23.89
N GLY A 438 5.53 21.49 23.31
CA GLY A 438 6.82 21.40 24.00
C GLY A 438 7.28 19.98 24.34
N GLN A 439 6.75 18.96 23.64
CA GLN A 439 7.02 17.54 23.91
C GLN A 439 8.24 16.99 23.13
N ALA A 440 8.87 17.80 22.29
CA ALA A 440 9.93 17.38 21.38
C ALA A 440 11.18 16.85 22.11
N ALA A 441 11.86 15.88 21.49
CA ALA A 441 13.15 15.37 21.95
C ALA A 441 14.21 16.49 21.96
N THR A 442 15.06 16.47 22.99
CA THR A 442 16.14 17.47 23.19
C THR A 442 17.54 16.88 23.09
N THR A 443 17.65 15.56 23.10
CA THR A 443 18.91 14.82 23.02
C THR A 443 18.85 13.80 21.90
N PHE A 444 20.00 13.27 21.50
CA PHE A 444 20.14 12.31 20.40
C PHE A 444 21.06 11.17 20.85
N ASN A 445 20.58 9.92 20.82
CA ASN A 445 21.30 8.77 21.37
C ASN A 445 22.40 8.31 20.40
N GLN A 446 23.63 8.75 20.62
CA GLN A 446 24.78 8.37 19.80
C GLN A 446 25.08 6.88 19.83
N ALA A 447 24.80 6.18 20.92
CA ALA A 447 25.05 4.73 21.01
C ALA A 447 24.14 3.93 20.05
N GLU A 448 22.90 4.37 19.83
CA GLU A 448 22.01 3.76 18.81
C GLU A 448 22.51 4.01 17.39
N VAL A 449 23.09 5.18 17.12
CA VAL A 449 23.72 5.51 15.84
C VAL A 449 24.90 4.59 15.58
N ASP A 450 25.80 4.48 16.55
CA ASP A 450 27.02 3.67 16.43
C ASP A 450 26.69 2.18 16.22
N ALA A 451 25.69 1.67 16.92
CA ALA A 451 25.21 0.30 16.76
C ALA A 451 24.62 0.06 15.36
N ALA A 452 23.77 0.96 14.87
CA ALA A 452 23.18 0.84 13.52
C ALA A 452 24.23 0.89 12.41
N ILE A 453 25.27 1.70 12.57
CA ILE A 453 26.41 1.75 11.63
C ILE A 453 27.20 0.43 11.66
N ALA A 454 27.49 -0.10 12.84
CA ALA A 454 28.20 -1.37 13.00
C ALA A 454 27.42 -2.52 12.35
N ASP A 455 26.10 -2.60 12.59
CA ASP A 455 25.24 -3.61 11.97
C ASP A 455 25.23 -3.51 10.44
N ALA A 456 25.15 -2.29 9.89
CA ALA A 456 25.17 -2.06 8.46
C ALA A 456 26.51 -2.43 7.81
N LEU A 457 27.62 -2.30 8.52
CA LEU A 457 28.96 -2.65 8.03
C LEU A 457 29.32 -4.14 8.20
N ALA A 458 28.70 -4.84 9.12
CA ALA A 458 28.99 -6.23 9.42
C ALA A 458 29.03 -7.17 8.18
N PRO A 459 28.16 -7.01 7.15
CA PRO A 459 28.25 -7.84 5.94
C PRO A 459 29.56 -7.73 5.15
N PHE A 460 30.30 -6.63 5.26
CA PHE A 460 31.61 -6.48 4.60
C PHE A 460 32.73 -7.19 5.35
N GLU A 461 32.59 -7.40 6.66
CA GLU A 461 33.59 -8.04 7.50
C GLU A 461 33.53 -9.58 7.44
N ARG A 462 32.42 -10.13 6.93
CA ARG A 462 32.19 -11.57 6.84
C ARG A 462 32.82 -12.16 5.59
N ILE A 463 33.56 -13.26 5.76
CA ILE A 463 34.22 -13.98 4.64
C ILE A 463 33.43 -15.27 4.38
N GLY A 464 33.06 -15.49 3.10
CA GLY A 464 32.39 -16.73 2.67
C GLY A 464 30.94 -16.88 3.12
N GLY A 465 30.29 -15.77 3.49
CA GLY A 465 28.86 -15.76 3.85
C GLY A 465 27.92 -15.88 2.64
N GLU A 466 26.62 -15.90 2.93
CA GLU A 466 25.57 -16.01 1.90
C GLU A 466 25.45 -14.76 1.03
N ASN A 467 24.98 -14.99 -0.20
CA ASN A 467 24.68 -13.92 -1.14
C ASN A 467 23.28 -13.32 -0.81
N PRO A 468 23.13 -12.01 -0.59
CA PRO A 468 21.85 -11.40 -0.26
C PRO A 468 20.77 -11.62 -1.33
N TYR A 469 21.14 -11.73 -2.61
CA TYR A 469 20.17 -12.01 -3.68
C TYR A 469 19.58 -13.42 -3.59
N SER A 470 20.35 -14.42 -3.14
CA SER A 470 19.83 -15.78 -2.93
C SER A 470 18.83 -15.80 -1.79
N VAL A 471 19.16 -15.17 -0.65
CA VAL A 471 18.25 -15.07 0.50
C VAL A 471 16.96 -14.35 0.13
N HIS A 472 17.08 -13.24 -0.62
CA HIS A 472 15.90 -12.49 -1.09
C HIS A 472 15.00 -13.30 -2.01
N HIS A 473 15.59 -13.99 -2.99
CA HIS A 473 14.84 -14.82 -3.93
C HIS A 473 14.10 -15.94 -3.21
N ASP A 474 14.75 -16.63 -2.26
CA ASP A 474 14.15 -17.72 -1.49
C ASP A 474 13.02 -17.21 -0.58
N LEU A 475 13.21 -16.04 0.06
CA LEU A 475 12.16 -15.37 0.85
C LEU A 475 10.94 -15.06 -0.02
N GLN A 476 11.15 -14.48 -1.21
CA GLN A 476 10.06 -14.16 -2.13
C GLN A 476 9.31 -15.41 -2.62
N ALA A 477 10.03 -16.49 -2.90
CA ALA A 477 9.45 -17.75 -3.33
C ALA A 477 8.57 -18.36 -2.21
N MET A 478 9.08 -18.36 -0.97
CA MET A 478 8.35 -18.85 0.20
C MET A 478 7.10 -18.00 0.46
N MET A 479 7.21 -16.67 0.50
CA MET A 479 6.06 -15.79 0.75
C MET A 479 5.00 -15.91 -0.36
N GLN A 480 5.41 -16.14 -1.60
CA GLN A 480 4.47 -16.36 -2.71
C GLN A 480 3.73 -17.70 -2.59
N ALA A 481 4.42 -18.76 -2.17
CA ALA A 481 3.86 -20.10 -2.06
C ALA A 481 3.01 -20.27 -0.79
N ASP A 482 3.58 -19.94 0.36
CA ASP A 482 3.06 -20.33 1.67
C ASP A 482 2.21 -19.22 2.33
N VAL A 483 2.41 -17.94 1.93
CA VAL A 483 1.72 -16.75 2.49
C VAL A 483 1.05 -15.94 1.38
N GLY A 484 0.52 -16.63 0.37
CA GLY A 484 -0.12 -16.06 -0.80
C GLY A 484 -1.58 -15.64 -0.56
N ILE A 485 -2.41 -15.72 -1.65
CA ILE A 485 -3.82 -15.30 -1.64
C ILE A 485 -4.68 -16.23 -0.78
N ILE A 486 -4.47 -17.54 -0.91
CA ILE A 486 -5.21 -18.59 -0.16
C ILE A 486 -4.19 -19.33 0.68
N ARG A 487 -4.39 -19.35 1.97
CA ARG A 487 -3.48 -19.84 3.02
C ARG A 487 -4.13 -20.99 3.79
N ASN A 488 -3.36 -21.85 4.41
CA ASN A 488 -3.82 -22.86 5.36
C ASN A 488 -2.82 -23.04 6.51
N ALA A 489 -3.23 -23.76 7.57
CA ALA A 489 -2.42 -23.92 8.78
C ALA A 489 -1.05 -24.56 8.50
N THR A 490 -0.99 -25.55 7.60
CA THR A 490 0.26 -26.25 7.28
C THR A 490 1.27 -25.34 6.60
N GLU A 491 0.85 -24.64 5.53
CA GLU A 491 1.70 -23.70 4.80
C GLU A 491 2.18 -22.54 5.68
N LEU A 492 1.30 -22.00 6.53
CA LEU A 492 1.66 -20.92 7.47
C LEU A 492 2.66 -21.38 8.53
N GLU A 493 2.54 -22.61 9.04
CA GLU A 493 3.53 -23.14 10.01
C GLU A 493 4.88 -23.42 9.32
N GLU A 494 4.88 -23.95 8.09
CA GLU A 494 6.10 -24.07 7.29
C GLU A 494 6.77 -22.72 7.03
N ALA A 495 5.98 -21.70 6.69
CA ALA A 495 6.49 -20.33 6.51
C ALA A 495 7.11 -19.79 7.80
N ARG A 496 6.46 -20.02 8.95
CA ARG A 496 6.98 -19.61 10.27
C ARG A 496 8.34 -20.22 10.57
N VAL A 497 8.51 -21.52 10.30
CA VAL A 497 9.79 -22.21 10.47
C VAL A 497 10.86 -21.65 9.54
N LYS A 498 10.53 -21.50 8.24
CA LYS A 498 11.45 -20.94 7.23
C LYS A 498 11.86 -19.50 7.56
N LEU A 499 10.98 -18.68 8.15
CA LEU A 499 11.32 -17.30 8.56
C LEU A 499 12.37 -17.27 9.68
N LEU A 500 12.35 -18.23 10.61
CA LEU A 500 13.43 -18.39 11.59
C LEU A 500 14.77 -18.75 10.93
N GLU A 501 14.74 -19.64 9.92
CA GLU A 501 15.92 -19.99 9.14
C GLU A 501 16.44 -18.78 8.35
N PHE A 502 15.56 -17.98 7.72
CA PHE A 502 15.95 -16.75 7.03
C PHE A 502 16.57 -15.72 7.99
N THR A 503 16.06 -15.61 9.20
CA THR A 503 16.67 -14.76 10.25
C THR A 503 18.11 -15.16 10.50
N GLU A 504 18.40 -16.45 10.64
CA GLU A 504 19.77 -16.94 10.80
C GLU A 504 20.62 -16.71 9.55
N ARG A 505 20.08 -16.98 8.35
CA ARG A 505 20.78 -16.75 7.09
C ARG A 505 21.20 -15.29 6.90
N VAL A 506 20.36 -14.32 7.28
CA VAL A 506 20.70 -12.89 7.19
C VAL A 506 21.88 -12.53 8.08
N LYS A 507 22.02 -13.15 9.27
CA LYS A 507 23.19 -12.97 10.14
C LYS A 507 24.49 -13.41 9.48
N HIS A 508 24.43 -14.26 8.45
CA HIS A 508 25.58 -14.80 7.74
C HIS A 508 25.80 -14.20 6.35
N ILE A 509 25.02 -13.18 5.96
CA ILE A 509 25.21 -12.50 4.66
C ILE A 509 26.59 -11.85 4.58
N SER A 510 27.28 -12.04 3.45
CA SER A 510 28.50 -11.30 3.11
C SER A 510 28.31 -10.49 1.83
N VAL A 511 28.97 -9.33 1.78
CA VAL A 511 28.92 -8.41 0.64
C VAL A 511 30.32 -8.17 0.13
N LYS A 512 30.48 -8.16 -1.20
CA LYS A 512 31.76 -7.89 -1.87
C LYS A 512 31.81 -6.46 -2.39
N GLY A 513 33.03 -5.94 -2.57
CA GLY A 513 33.28 -4.61 -3.15
C GLY A 513 33.29 -3.49 -2.13
N GLY A 514 33.22 -2.26 -2.59
CA GLY A 514 33.13 -1.07 -1.75
C GLY A 514 31.68 -0.72 -1.37
N ARG A 515 31.51 0.32 -0.58
CA ARG A 515 30.18 0.81 -0.14
C ARG A 515 29.44 1.62 -1.22
N ALA A 516 30.19 2.36 -2.05
CA ALA A 516 29.64 3.22 -3.09
C ALA A 516 28.89 2.43 -4.18
N TYR A 517 27.64 2.83 -4.47
CA TYR A 517 26.77 2.19 -5.47
C TYR A 517 26.71 0.65 -5.35
N ASN A 518 26.67 0.12 -4.13
CA ASN A 518 26.67 -1.32 -3.92
C ASN A 518 25.24 -1.88 -3.72
N PRO A 519 24.60 -2.42 -4.78
CA PRO A 519 23.24 -2.93 -4.69
C PRO A 519 23.14 -4.18 -3.80
N GLY A 520 24.20 -4.99 -3.68
CA GLY A 520 24.24 -6.13 -2.77
C GLY A 520 24.21 -5.69 -1.31
N TRP A 521 24.91 -4.62 -0.96
CA TRP A 521 24.84 -4.03 0.36
C TRP A 521 23.48 -3.40 0.65
N ASN A 522 22.92 -2.65 -0.33
CA ASN A 522 21.57 -2.10 -0.18
C ASN A 522 20.54 -3.19 0.13
N LEU A 523 20.62 -4.32 -0.60
CA LEU A 523 19.73 -5.46 -0.37
C LEU A 523 20.01 -6.13 1.00
N ALA A 524 21.28 -6.29 1.38
CA ALA A 524 21.64 -6.84 2.69
C ALA A 524 21.05 -6.01 3.85
N THR A 525 20.94 -4.68 3.69
CA THR A 525 20.31 -3.79 4.67
C THR A 525 18.78 -3.73 4.56
N ASP A 526 18.18 -4.17 3.44
CA ASP A 526 16.72 -4.28 3.29
C ASP A 526 16.16 -5.58 3.91
N LEU A 527 16.91 -6.66 3.84
CA LEU A 527 16.46 -8.00 4.25
C LEU A 527 15.96 -8.10 5.71
N PRO A 528 16.59 -7.49 6.71
CA PRO A 528 16.05 -7.46 8.07
C PRO A 528 14.62 -6.94 8.14
N ALA A 529 14.32 -5.82 7.45
CA ALA A 529 12.98 -5.26 7.41
C ALA A 529 11.98 -6.18 6.68
N MET A 530 12.39 -6.76 5.55
CA MET A 530 11.55 -7.71 4.80
C MET A 530 11.20 -8.94 5.64
N ILE A 531 12.15 -9.50 6.41
CA ILE A 531 11.90 -10.64 7.29
C ILE A 531 10.98 -10.25 8.44
N THR A 532 11.23 -9.11 9.09
CA THR A 532 10.36 -8.60 10.17
C THR A 532 8.90 -8.48 9.68
N VAL A 533 8.66 -7.83 8.55
CA VAL A 533 7.31 -7.67 8.00
C VAL A 533 6.71 -9.01 7.58
N SER A 534 7.48 -9.88 6.92
CA SER A 534 7.02 -11.23 6.55
C SER A 534 6.63 -12.05 7.78
N THR A 535 7.38 -11.93 8.87
CA THR A 535 7.05 -12.57 10.15
C THR A 535 5.75 -12.02 10.71
N CYS A 536 5.56 -10.69 10.72
CA CYS A 536 4.32 -10.07 11.18
C CYS A 536 3.11 -10.55 10.38
N VAL A 537 3.22 -10.59 9.04
CA VAL A 537 2.15 -11.11 8.17
C VAL A 537 1.83 -12.56 8.48
N THR A 538 2.84 -13.41 8.59
CA THR A 538 2.67 -14.86 8.83
C THR A 538 2.06 -15.14 10.20
N VAL A 539 2.55 -14.48 11.25
CA VAL A 539 2.03 -14.64 12.61
C VAL A 539 0.57 -14.17 12.71
N GLY A 540 0.24 -12.99 12.16
CA GLY A 540 -1.13 -12.51 12.10
C GLY A 540 -2.05 -13.46 11.35
N ALA A 541 -1.60 -13.96 10.17
CA ALA A 541 -2.36 -14.92 9.36
C ALA A 541 -2.57 -16.27 10.06
N THR A 542 -1.64 -16.71 10.88
CA THR A 542 -1.78 -17.94 11.68
C THR A 542 -2.84 -17.79 12.75
N LEU A 543 -2.86 -16.65 13.42
CA LEU A 543 -3.78 -16.37 14.53
C LEU A 543 -5.20 -16.06 14.07
N ARG A 544 -5.38 -15.40 12.91
CA ARG A 544 -6.71 -15.10 12.36
C ARG A 544 -7.29 -16.33 11.68
N THR A 545 -7.96 -17.17 12.47
CA THR A 545 -8.59 -18.43 12.02
C THR A 545 -9.96 -18.18 11.41
N GLU A 546 -10.01 -17.32 10.40
CA GLU A 546 -11.19 -16.97 9.59
C GLU A 546 -10.77 -16.55 8.19
N SER A 547 -11.72 -16.35 7.29
CA SER A 547 -11.52 -15.65 6.02
C SER A 547 -12.23 -14.31 6.04
N ARG A 548 -11.47 -13.19 5.83
CA ARG A 548 -12.00 -11.84 5.86
C ARG A 548 -11.19 -10.92 4.93
N GLY A 549 -11.84 -10.41 3.87
CA GLY A 549 -11.21 -9.49 2.93
C GLY A 549 -9.97 -10.06 2.25
N GLY A 550 -8.84 -9.39 2.35
CA GLY A 550 -7.56 -9.82 1.79
C GLY A 550 -6.90 -11.00 2.51
N HIS A 551 -7.43 -11.41 3.67
CA HIS A 551 -6.99 -12.59 4.38
C HIS A 551 -7.93 -13.76 4.11
N THR A 552 -7.45 -14.80 3.45
CA THR A 552 -8.23 -16.00 3.08
C THR A 552 -7.57 -17.27 3.59
N ARG A 553 -8.34 -18.04 4.37
CA ARG A 553 -7.95 -19.34 4.94
C ARG A 553 -8.79 -20.45 4.31
N GLU A 554 -8.15 -21.42 3.65
CA GLU A 554 -8.83 -22.58 3.06
C GLU A 554 -9.46 -23.47 4.15
N ASP A 555 -8.77 -23.60 5.27
CA ASP A 555 -9.20 -24.36 6.45
C ASP A 555 -10.25 -23.62 7.32
N TYR A 556 -10.40 -22.30 7.16
CA TYR A 556 -11.41 -21.46 7.82
C TYR A 556 -12.07 -20.52 6.80
N PRO A 557 -12.94 -21.02 5.91
CA PRO A 557 -13.44 -20.26 4.76
C PRO A 557 -14.44 -19.15 5.10
N ASN A 558 -15.02 -19.19 6.31
CA ASN A 558 -16.04 -18.24 6.73
C ASN A 558 -15.48 -17.18 7.69
N PRO A 559 -16.06 -15.97 7.73
CA PRO A 559 -15.71 -14.97 8.74
C PRO A 559 -16.21 -15.40 10.12
N ASP A 560 -15.41 -15.13 11.14
CA ASP A 560 -15.77 -15.37 12.55
C ASP A 560 -16.30 -14.06 13.18
N PRO A 561 -17.50 -14.06 13.81
CA PRO A 561 -18.06 -12.86 14.43
C PRO A 561 -17.23 -12.29 15.58
N GLU A 562 -16.49 -13.12 16.34
CA GLU A 562 -15.66 -12.66 17.45
C GLU A 562 -14.34 -12.09 16.94
N LEU A 563 -13.67 -12.76 15.99
CA LEU A 563 -12.48 -12.20 15.33
C LEU A 563 -12.77 -10.92 14.56
N GLY A 564 -14.00 -10.70 14.12
CA GLY A 564 -14.45 -9.44 13.52
C GLY A 564 -14.56 -8.26 14.51
N LYS A 565 -14.32 -8.46 15.80
CA LYS A 565 -14.37 -7.42 16.85
C LYS A 565 -12.98 -7.01 17.34
N ILE A 566 -11.92 -7.62 16.82
CA ILE A 566 -10.55 -7.39 17.26
C ILE A 566 -9.60 -7.14 16.09
N ASN A 567 -8.62 -6.27 16.33
CA ASN A 567 -7.41 -6.14 15.54
C ASN A 567 -6.28 -6.92 16.23
N PHE A 568 -5.33 -7.44 15.46
CA PHE A 568 -4.10 -8.04 16.00
C PHE A 568 -3.00 -6.99 16.08
N ALA A 569 -2.72 -6.52 17.29
CA ALA A 569 -1.63 -5.57 17.55
C ALA A 569 -0.32 -6.33 17.82
N GLN A 570 0.69 -6.04 17.03
CA GLN A 570 2.00 -6.71 17.05
C GLN A 570 3.06 -5.78 17.60
N SER A 571 3.96 -6.32 18.42
CA SER A 571 5.11 -5.62 19.01
C SER A 571 6.31 -6.55 19.10
N THR A 572 7.49 -6.01 19.39
CA THR A 572 8.70 -6.78 19.66
C THR A 572 9.29 -6.40 21.02
N ASP A 573 9.87 -7.37 21.71
CA ASP A 573 10.63 -7.14 22.92
C ASP A 573 12.11 -6.90 22.56
N GLY A 574 12.65 -5.70 22.83
CA GLY A 574 14.06 -5.42 22.70
C GLY A 574 14.53 -4.60 21.49
N GLY A 575 13.63 -4.20 20.58
CA GLY A 575 13.93 -3.21 19.53
C GLY A 575 14.93 -3.64 18.44
N ASN A 576 15.17 -4.94 18.26
CA ASN A 576 16.04 -5.50 17.24
C ASN A 576 15.24 -6.26 16.17
N TRP A 577 15.80 -6.34 14.98
CA TRP A 577 15.16 -6.96 13.82
C TRP A 577 14.97 -8.49 13.96
N ASP A 578 15.76 -9.16 14.80
CA ASP A 578 15.69 -10.59 15.11
C ASP A 578 14.91 -10.90 16.40
N SER A 579 14.30 -9.89 17.01
CA SER A 579 13.46 -10.05 18.21
C SER A 579 12.16 -10.78 17.88
N PRO A 580 11.66 -11.64 18.78
CA PRO A 580 10.36 -12.29 18.59
C PRO A 580 9.22 -11.28 18.47
N VAL A 581 8.29 -11.55 17.54
CA VAL A 581 7.05 -10.80 17.42
C VAL A 581 6.03 -11.35 18.41
N THR A 582 5.49 -10.47 19.24
CA THR A 582 4.39 -10.76 20.17
C THR A 582 3.10 -10.15 19.65
N VAL A 583 1.96 -10.79 19.89
CA VAL A 583 0.65 -10.34 19.41
C VAL A 583 -0.32 -10.20 20.56
N VAL A 584 -1.04 -9.09 20.57
CA VAL A 584 -2.11 -8.81 21.54
C VAL A 584 -3.39 -8.52 20.77
N GLU A 585 -4.49 -9.13 21.22
CA GLU A 585 -5.83 -8.78 20.72
C GLU A 585 -6.19 -7.37 21.17
N SER A 586 -6.51 -6.50 20.24
CA SER A 586 -6.92 -5.12 20.46
C SER A 586 -8.37 -4.96 20.01
N PRO A 587 -9.33 -4.72 20.92
CA PRO A 587 -10.72 -4.49 20.52
C PRO A 587 -10.83 -3.34 19.52
N ILE A 588 -11.66 -3.50 18.48
CA ILE A 588 -11.95 -2.40 17.56
C ILE A 588 -12.65 -1.26 18.31
N LEU A 589 -12.43 -0.03 17.85
CA LEU A 589 -13.07 1.14 18.45
C LEU A 589 -14.59 1.06 18.36
N VAL A 590 -15.26 1.38 19.47
CA VAL A 590 -16.73 1.39 19.53
C VAL A 590 -17.25 2.58 18.71
N MET A 591 -17.99 2.28 17.64
CA MET A 591 -18.58 3.28 16.78
C MET A 591 -19.77 3.97 17.46
N PRO A 592 -19.88 5.32 17.39
CA PRO A 592 -21.07 6.05 17.85
C PRO A 592 -22.35 5.57 17.18
N ALA A 593 -23.46 5.59 17.93
CA ALA A 593 -24.75 5.09 17.44
C ALA A 593 -25.22 5.76 16.15
N GLU A 594 -24.96 7.05 15.99
CA GLU A 594 -25.31 7.84 14.79
C GLU A 594 -24.59 7.31 13.53
N LEU A 595 -23.29 7.02 13.64
CA LEU A 595 -22.52 6.45 12.52
C LEU A 595 -22.92 4.99 12.27
N LYS A 596 -23.24 4.24 13.32
CA LYS A 596 -23.71 2.87 13.19
C LYS A 596 -25.02 2.78 12.43
N ALA A 597 -25.95 3.71 12.67
CA ALA A 597 -27.22 3.80 11.96
C ALA A 597 -27.03 3.95 10.44
N LEU A 598 -26.01 4.70 9.99
CA LEU A 598 -25.69 4.83 8.57
C LEU A 598 -25.33 3.49 7.90
N LEU A 599 -24.78 2.53 8.65
CA LEU A 599 -24.45 1.20 8.14
C LEU A 599 -25.69 0.29 8.05
N GLU A 600 -26.73 0.55 8.84
CA GLU A 600 -27.96 -0.24 8.95
C GLU A 600 -29.02 0.20 7.93
N GLU A 601 -29.09 1.48 7.57
CA GLU A 601 -30.04 2.04 6.59
C GLU A 601 -29.87 1.51 5.14
N ALA A 602 -28.87 0.68 4.90
CA ALA A 602 -28.52 0.16 3.57
C ALA A 602 -28.82 -1.34 3.39
N LYS A 603 -29.54 -1.96 4.34
CA LYS A 603 -29.96 -3.37 4.23
C LYS A 603 -31.28 -3.47 3.43
#